data_4706cb8abcf8e746a6d43c0b6b874305
#
_entry.id   4706cb8abcf8e746a6d43c0b6b874305
#
_cell.length_a   1.000
_cell.length_b   1.000
_cell.length_c   1.000
_cell.angle_alpha   90.00
_cell.angle_beta   90.00
_cell.angle_gamma   90.00
#
_symmetry.space_group_name_H-M   'P 1'
#
loop_
_entity.id
_entity.type
_entity.pdbx_description
1 polymer ?
#
loop_
_entity_poly.entity_id
_entity_poly.type
_entity_poly.pdbx_seq_one_letter_code
_entity_poly.pdbx_strand_id
1 'polypeptide(L)'
;MPGSRVRRGMTCVLLGAALGCEAPRRHDPAPDNPATAAPAPVTTAPRPASGPPREISFDDIKLEMQKGDPFTRDLLPKRVTALERSRVKIRGYILPSFQQRGLTQFVLVRDNQECCFGPGAALHDCVVVRMQPGRAADFSIRPVAVAGTFRVEELRGPDGRHLAIYALDGESVE
;
A
#
# COMPACT_ATOMS: atom_id res chain seq x y z
N MET A 1 12.30 48.92 31.10
CA MET A 1 13.25 48.95 32.22
C MET A 1 13.41 47.59 32.81
N PRO A 2 14.52 47.20 33.38
CA PRO A 2 15.72 46.66 32.72
C PRO A 2 15.82 45.15 32.97
N GLY A 3 16.46 44.29 32.18
CA GLY A 3 17.91 44.29 31.95
C GLY A 3 18.62 43.35 32.92
N SER A 4 19.17 42.25 32.44
CA SER A 4 20.36 41.60 32.99
C SER A 4 20.72 40.43 32.05
N ARG A 5 21.63 40.48 31.21
CA ARG A 5 23.11 40.45 31.14
C ARG A 5 23.73 39.32 32.01
N VAL A 6 24.49 38.48 31.26
CA VAL A 6 25.88 38.09 31.51
C VAL A 6 26.06 36.78 32.28
N ARG A 7 26.75 35.74 31.73
CA ARG A 7 28.22 35.70 31.70
C ARG A 7 28.75 34.52 30.85
N ARG A 8 29.76 34.86 30.08
CA ARG A 8 30.80 34.04 29.51
C ARG A 8 31.51 33.21 30.56
N GLY A 9 31.84 31.98 30.25
CA GLY A 9 32.83 31.18 30.92
C GLY A 9 33.60 30.34 29.90
N MET A 10 34.67 30.90 29.44
CA MET A 10 35.67 30.26 28.62
C MET A 10 36.69 29.60 29.56
N THR A 11 36.91 28.30 29.45
CA THR A 11 38.06 27.67 30.10
C THR A 11 38.65 26.65 29.14
N CYS A 12 39.79 27.01 28.57
CA CYS A 12 40.78 26.12 28.01
C CYS A 12 41.44 25.35 29.17
N VAL A 13 41.84 24.12 28.93
CA VAL A 13 43.09 23.55 29.45
C VAL A 13 43.37 22.16 28.88
N LEU A 14 44.45 22.03 28.16
CA LEU A 14 45.60 21.11 28.13
C LEU A 14 45.46 19.67 27.59
N LEU A 15 46.19 19.52 26.50
CA LEU A 15 47.16 18.49 26.08
C LEU A 15 47.40 17.32 27.05
N GLY A 16 47.21 16.16 26.53
CA GLY A 16 47.77 14.90 27.04
C GLY A 16 48.02 13.93 25.87
N ALA A 17 49.23 14.00 25.31
CA ALA A 17 49.73 13.02 24.36
C ALA A 17 50.15 11.77 25.12
N ALA A 18 49.50 10.64 24.83
CA ALA A 18 49.98 9.32 25.23
C ALA A 18 50.17 8.49 23.95
N LEU A 19 51.43 8.28 23.59
CA LEU A 19 51.83 7.26 22.63
C LEU A 19 51.58 5.89 23.26
N GLY A 20 50.59 5.18 22.79
CA GLY A 20 50.38 3.76 23.09
C GLY A 20 50.80 2.93 21.88
N CYS A 21 51.84 2.17 21.98
CA CYS A 21 52.26 1.14 21.03
C CYS A 21 51.15 0.09 20.90
N GLU A 22 50.52 0.05 19.77
CA GLU A 22 49.54 -0.98 19.43
C GLU A 22 50.26 -2.16 18.74
N ALA A 23 50.30 -3.31 19.41
CA ALA A 23 50.83 -4.53 18.87
C ALA A 23 49.92 -5.10 17.78
N PRO A 24 50.47 -5.75 16.73
CA PRO A 24 49.64 -6.29 15.66
C PRO A 24 48.84 -7.48 16.18
N ARG A 25 47.49 -7.36 16.09
CA ARG A 25 46.58 -8.47 16.34
C ARG A 25 46.75 -9.51 15.23
N ARG A 26 47.09 -10.70 15.63
CA ARG A 26 47.06 -11.88 14.76
C ARG A 26 45.65 -12.11 14.30
N HIS A 27 45.45 -12.16 12.97
CA HIS A 27 44.23 -12.66 12.36
C HIS A 27 44.17 -14.17 12.62
N ASP A 28 43.28 -14.59 13.49
CA ASP A 28 42.83 -15.98 13.54
C ASP A 28 41.88 -16.19 12.34
N PRO A 29 42.10 -17.25 11.54
CA PRO A 29 41.16 -17.58 10.47
C PRO A 29 39.84 -18.06 11.10
N ALA A 30 38.73 -17.43 10.72
CA ALA A 30 37.40 -17.87 11.07
C ALA A 30 37.15 -19.27 10.49
N PRO A 31 36.47 -20.16 11.22
CA PRO A 31 36.10 -21.47 10.69
C PRO A 31 35.10 -21.29 9.54
N ASP A 32 35.47 -21.79 8.39
CA ASP A 32 34.55 -22.01 7.25
C ASP A 32 33.43 -22.96 7.71
N ASN A 33 32.27 -22.37 7.93
CA ASN A 33 31.04 -23.13 8.10
C ASN A 33 30.26 -23.06 6.79
N PRO A 34 30.21 -24.09 5.97
CA PRO A 34 29.31 -24.15 4.84
C PRO A 34 27.90 -24.37 5.36
N ALA A 35 27.23 -23.29 5.78
CA ALA A 35 25.79 -23.34 6.00
C ALA A 35 25.12 -23.58 4.65
N THR A 36 24.84 -24.85 4.40
CA THR A 36 23.89 -25.28 3.36
C THR A 36 22.55 -24.62 3.65
N ALA A 37 22.34 -23.46 3.09
CA ALA A 37 21.04 -22.80 3.10
C ALA A 37 20.09 -23.68 2.30
N ALA A 38 19.20 -24.38 2.99
CA ALA A 38 18.07 -25.05 2.36
C ALA A 38 17.28 -23.99 1.58
N PRO A 39 16.88 -24.26 0.32
CA PRO A 39 16.08 -23.32 -0.43
C PRO A 39 14.75 -23.13 0.31
N ALA A 40 14.46 -21.88 0.68
CA ALA A 40 13.18 -21.50 1.24
C ALA A 40 12.06 -21.95 0.27
N PRO A 41 10.92 -22.44 0.78
CA PRO A 41 9.83 -22.84 -0.08
C PRO A 41 9.39 -21.62 -0.90
N VAL A 42 9.60 -21.67 -2.19
CA VAL A 42 9.05 -20.72 -3.16
C VAL A 42 7.52 -20.85 -3.08
N THR A 43 6.90 -19.95 -2.33
CA THR A 43 5.44 -19.80 -2.35
C THR A 43 5.10 -19.40 -3.78
N THR A 44 4.69 -20.37 -4.56
CA THR A 44 4.21 -20.16 -5.94
C THR A 44 3.00 -19.25 -5.85
N ALA A 45 3.16 -17.99 -6.22
CA ALA A 45 2.05 -17.08 -6.37
C ALA A 45 1.03 -17.71 -7.32
N PRO A 46 -0.27 -17.69 -7.02
CA PRO A 46 -1.29 -18.28 -7.87
C PRO A 46 -1.15 -17.67 -9.28
N ARG A 47 -0.99 -18.56 -10.29
CA ARG A 47 -0.93 -18.14 -11.69
C ARG A 47 -2.20 -17.36 -12.00
N PRO A 48 -2.12 -16.12 -12.54
CA PRO A 48 -3.31 -15.37 -12.91
C PRO A 48 -4.13 -16.20 -13.89
N ALA A 49 -5.45 -16.18 -13.71
CA ALA A 49 -6.38 -16.91 -14.58
C ALA A 49 -6.17 -16.45 -16.03
N SER A 50 -5.77 -17.40 -16.90
CA SER A 50 -5.50 -17.15 -18.32
C SER A 50 -6.84 -16.99 -19.04
N GLY A 51 -7.23 -15.76 -19.38
CA GLY A 51 -8.46 -15.44 -20.10
C GLY A 51 -8.71 -13.94 -20.16
N PRO A 52 -9.64 -13.47 -21.00
CA PRO A 52 -10.04 -12.08 -20.98
C PRO A 52 -10.61 -11.71 -19.62
N PRO A 53 -10.37 -10.49 -19.10
CA PRO A 53 -10.93 -10.07 -17.82
C PRO A 53 -12.46 -10.00 -17.91
N ARG A 54 -13.16 -10.46 -16.87
CA ARG A 54 -14.60 -10.31 -16.74
C ARG A 54 -14.92 -8.86 -16.48
N GLU A 55 -15.75 -8.23 -17.29
CA GLU A 55 -16.24 -6.89 -17.00
C GLU A 55 -17.20 -6.93 -15.82
N ILE A 56 -16.94 -6.04 -14.85
CA ILE A 56 -17.78 -5.82 -13.67
C ILE A 56 -17.97 -4.33 -13.42
N SER A 57 -19.01 -4.01 -12.68
CA SER A 57 -19.32 -2.67 -12.19
C SER A 57 -19.27 -2.62 -10.66
N PHE A 58 -19.35 -1.43 -10.09
CA PHE A 58 -19.51 -1.28 -8.64
C PHE A 58 -20.83 -1.87 -8.13
N ASP A 59 -21.87 -1.98 -8.97
CA ASP A 59 -23.13 -2.62 -8.58
C ASP A 59 -22.95 -4.14 -8.35
N ASP A 60 -22.04 -4.79 -9.08
CA ASP A 60 -21.74 -6.21 -8.91
C ASP A 60 -21.06 -6.52 -7.56
N ILE A 61 -20.33 -5.53 -7.00
CA ILE A 61 -19.61 -5.65 -5.72
C ILE A 61 -20.30 -4.89 -4.57
N LYS A 62 -21.50 -4.35 -4.81
CA LYS A 62 -22.28 -3.63 -3.80
C LYS A 62 -22.70 -4.54 -2.65
N LEU A 63 -22.62 -4.04 -1.42
CA LEU A 63 -23.06 -4.71 -0.20
C LEU A 63 -24.37 -4.10 0.31
N GLU A 64 -25.18 -4.94 0.97
CA GLU A 64 -26.38 -4.53 1.72
C GLU A 64 -25.96 -3.95 3.09
N MET A 65 -25.29 -2.81 3.06
CA MET A 65 -24.84 -2.10 4.27
C MET A 65 -24.98 -0.59 4.09
N GLN A 66 -25.25 0.10 5.19
CA GLN A 66 -25.26 1.55 5.21
C GLN A 66 -23.84 2.09 5.36
N LYS A 67 -23.66 3.34 4.94
CA LYS A 67 -22.41 4.01 5.15
C LYS A 67 -22.14 4.22 6.65
N GLY A 68 -20.94 3.83 7.08
CA GLY A 68 -20.53 3.88 8.49
C GLY A 68 -20.81 2.60 9.27
N ASP A 69 -21.55 1.66 8.72
CA ASP A 69 -21.72 0.36 9.33
C ASP A 69 -20.39 -0.41 9.41
N PRO A 70 -20.14 -1.16 10.47
CA PRO A 70 -18.96 -2.01 10.55
C PRO A 70 -19.05 -3.14 9.52
N PHE A 71 -17.98 -3.32 8.76
CA PHE A 71 -17.89 -4.42 7.82
C PHE A 71 -17.53 -5.73 8.54
N THR A 72 -18.21 -6.81 8.17
CA THR A 72 -17.85 -8.19 8.48
C THR A 72 -17.91 -9.04 7.23
N ARG A 73 -17.09 -10.10 7.15
CA ARG A 73 -17.05 -10.96 5.94
C ARG A 73 -18.37 -11.66 5.62
N ASP A 74 -19.23 -11.85 6.60
CA ASP A 74 -20.55 -12.45 6.43
C ASP A 74 -21.50 -11.59 5.59
N LEU A 75 -21.22 -10.28 5.49
CA LEU A 75 -21.96 -9.37 4.62
C LEU A 75 -21.66 -9.56 3.13
N LEU A 76 -20.64 -10.37 2.79
CA LEU A 76 -20.24 -10.59 1.40
C LEU A 76 -21.26 -11.50 0.69
N PRO A 77 -21.96 -11.00 -0.34
CA PRO A 77 -22.84 -11.85 -1.14
C PRO A 77 -22.03 -12.89 -1.92
N LYS A 78 -22.63 -14.02 -2.23
CA LYS A 78 -21.99 -15.08 -3.04
C LYS A 78 -21.45 -14.58 -4.38
N ARG A 79 -22.09 -13.57 -5.00
CA ARG A 79 -21.62 -12.96 -6.23
C ARG A 79 -20.25 -12.29 -6.09
N VAL A 80 -19.99 -11.68 -4.92
CA VAL A 80 -18.71 -11.00 -4.63
C VAL A 80 -17.63 -12.03 -4.27
N THR A 81 -17.94 -13.01 -3.43
CA THR A 81 -16.99 -14.06 -3.08
C THR A 81 -16.58 -14.90 -4.30
N ALA A 82 -17.46 -15.05 -5.29
CA ALA A 82 -17.16 -15.73 -6.55
C ALA A 82 -16.18 -14.92 -7.45
N LEU A 83 -16.05 -13.62 -7.22
CA LEU A 83 -15.07 -12.78 -7.92
C LEU A 83 -13.67 -12.82 -7.31
N GLU A 84 -13.54 -13.28 -6.06
CA GLU A 84 -12.26 -13.32 -5.38
C GLU A 84 -11.24 -14.15 -6.17
N ARG A 85 -10.05 -13.56 -6.40
CA ARG A 85 -8.95 -14.10 -7.22
C ARG A 85 -9.29 -14.29 -8.70
N SER A 86 -10.42 -13.77 -9.17
CA SER A 86 -10.71 -13.75 -10.60
C SER A 86 -10.12 -12.50 -11.27
N ARG A 87 -9.86 -12.62 -12.57
CA ARG A 87 -9.39 -11.51 -13.39
C ARG A 87 -10.60 -10.70 -13.84
N VAL A 88 -10.66 -9.43 -13.44
CA VAL A 88 -11.79 -8.53 -13.71
C VAL A 88 -11.32 -7.25 -14.38
N LYS A 89 -12.26 -6.54 -15.01
CA LYS A 89 -12.11 -5.18 -15.50
C LYS A 89 -13.23 -4.34 -14.92
N ILE A 90 -12.87 -3.32 -14.14
CA ILE A 90 -13.82 -2.43 -13.47
C ILE A 90 -13.58 -0.98 -13.90
N ARG A 91 -14.65 -0.22 -14.10
CA ARG A 91 -14.60 1.19 -14.50
C ARG A 91 -14.98 2.09 -13.33
N GLY A 92 -14.17 3.15 -13.13
CA GLY A 92 -14.38 4.13 -12.07
C GLY A 92 -13.50 5.35 -12.24
N TYR A 93 -13.41 6.17 -11.20
CA TYR A 93 -12.58 7.37 -11.16
C TYR A 93 -11.39 7.16 -10.22
N ILE A 94 -10.22 7.64 -10.63
CA ILE A 94 -9.05 7.68 -9.74
C ILE A 94 -9.27 8.79 -8.72
N LEU A 95 -9.23 8.45 -7.42
CA LEU A 95 -9.30 9.45 -6.36
C LEU A 95 -8.06 10.35 -6.42
N PRO A 96 -8.23 11.69 -6.46
CA PRO A 96 -7.10 12.62 -6.52
C PRO A 96 -6.12 12.42 -5.36
N SER A 97 -4.83 12.47 -5.66
CA SER A 97 -3.74 12.46 -4.70
C SER A 97 -2.72 13.53 -5.05
N PHE A 98 -1.71 13.73 -4.20
CA PHE A 98 -0.61 14.67 -4.50
C PHE A 98 0.23 14.23 -5.71
N GLN A 99 0.33 12.92 -5.95
CA GLN A 99 1.00 12.35 -7.12
C GLN A 99 -0.02 12.20 -8.25
N GLN A 100 0.33 12.70 -9.44
CA GLN A 100 -0.54 12.65 -10.61
C GLN A 100 -0.01 11.74 -11.74
N ARG A 101 1.27 11.36 -11.69
CA ARG A 101 1.89 10.50 -12.70
C ARG A 101 2.63 9.34 -12.04
N GLY A 102 2.70 8.24 -12.76
CA GLY A 102 3.42 7.06 -12.28
C GLY A 102 2.82 6.46 -11.02
N LEU A 103 1.49 6.47 -10.89
CA LEU A 103 0.78 5.92 -9.75
C LEU A 103 0.94 4.40 -9.73
N THR A 104 1.64 3.88 -8.74
CA THR A 104 1.74 2.44 -8.50
C THR A 104 0.65 1.94 -7.54
N GLN A 105 0.05 2.86 -6.79
CA GLN A 105 -1.11 2.59 -5.95
C GLN A 105 -2.07 3.78 -5.97
N PHE A 106 -3.36 3.51 -6.06
CA PHE A 106 -4.42 4.52 -6.00
C PHE A 106 -5.75 3.90 -5.57
N VAL A 107 -6.71 4.75 -5.26
CA VAL A 107 -8.08 4.31 -4.97
C VAL A 107 -8.94 4.59 -6.20
N LEU A 108 -9.62 3.56 -6.69
CA LEU A 108 -10.64 3.67 -7.71
C LEU A 108 -12.00 3.78 -7.02
N VAL A 109 -12.78 4.78 -7.36
CA VAL A 109 -14.09 5.05 -6.77
C VAL A 109 -15.18 5.03 -7.82
N ARG A 110 -16.39 4.68 -7.38
CA ARG A 110 -17.59 4.66 -8.24
C ARG A 110 -17.90 6.05 -8.77
N ASP A 111 -17.91 7.03 -7.87
CA ASP A 111 -18.24 8.43 -8.16
C ASP A 111 -17.25 9.36 -7.46
N ASN A 112 -16.66 10.27 -8.24
CA ASN A 112 -15.71 11.25 -7.71
C ASN A 112 -16.38 12.37 -6.91
N GLN A 113 -17.66 12.64 -7.12
CA GLN A 113 -18.37 13.70 -6.41
C GLN A 113 -18.70 13.32 -4.96
N GLU A 114 -19.15 12.10 -4.73
CA GLU A 114 -19.42 11.61 -3.37
C GLU A 114 -18.15 11.53 -2.51
N CYS A 115 -17.04 11.21 -3.13
CA CYS A 115 -15.75 11.07 -2.44
C CYS A 115 -15.10 12.41 -2.09
N CYS A 116 -15.22 13.42 -2.98
CA CYS A 116 -14.55 14.71 -2.83
C CYS A 116 -15.41 15.80 -2.19
N PHE A 117 -16.73 15.75 -2.37
CA PHE A 117 -17.66 16.81 -1.97
C PHE A 117 -18.80 16.31 -1.07
N GLY A 118 -18.94 15.02 -0.88
CA GLY A 118 -19.97 14.39 -0.08
C GLY A 118 -19.46 13.85 1.26
N PRO A 119 -20.31 13.12 1.98
CA PRO A 119 -19.97 12.50 3.26
C PRO A 119 -18.94 11.34 3.12
N GLY A 120 -18.28 11.18 1.97
CA GLY A 120 -17.33 10.12 1.59
C GLY A 120 -18.01 8.92 0.91
N ALA A 121 -17.27 8.09 0.22
CA ALA A 121 -17.78 6.91 -0.43
C ALA A 121 -18.08 5.77 0.57
N ALA A 122 -19.04 4.89 0.23
CA ALA A 122 -19.25 3.67 0.99
C ALA A 122 -18.07 2.71 0.77
N LEU A 123 -17.84 1.76 1.69
CA LEU A 123 -16.71 0.83 1.60
C LEU A 123 -16.73 0.02 0.29
N HIS A 124 -17.92 -0.34 -0.20
CA HIS A 124 -18.09 -1.08 -1.44
C HIS A 124 -18.01 -0.23 -2.72
N ASP A 125 -17.96 1.11 -2.58
CA ASP A 125 -17.75 2.05 -3.69
C ASP A 125 -16.27 2.45 -3.85
N CYS A 126 -15.37 1.80 -3.10
CA CYS A 126 -13.93 2.01 -3.15
C CYS A 126 -13.18 0.70 -3.41
N VAL A 127 -12.23 0.75 -4.34
CA VAL A 127 -11.30 -0.36 -4.62
C VAL A 127 -9.88 0.18 -4.57
N VAL A 128 -9.03 -0.41 -3.73
CA VAL A 128 -7.60 -0.08 -3.69
C VAL A 128 -6.90 -0.80 -4.82
N VAL A 129 -6.39 -0.06 -5.78
CA VAL A 129 -5.61 -0.61 -6.91
C VAL A 129 -4.13 -0.56 -6.56
N ARG A 130 -3.45 -1.70 -6.65
CA ARG A 130 -2.00 -1.81 -6.60
C ARG A 130 -1.53 -2.33 -7.94
N MET A 131 -0.78 -1.50 -8.66
CA MET A 131 -0.26 -1.89 -9.97
C MET A 131 0.82 -2.95 -9.83
N GLN A 132 0.84 -3.91 -10.74
CA GLN A 132 1.90 -4.92 -10.80
C GLN A 132 3.26 -4.27 -11.03
N PRO A 133 4.38 -4.92 -10.62
CA PRO A 133 5.73 -4.41 -10.81
C PRO A 133 5.98 -3.97 -12.26
N GLY A 134 6.54 -2.78 -12.44
CA GLY A 134 6.78 -2.20 -13.76
C GLY A 134 5.56 -1.59 -14.45
N ARG A 135 4.39 -1.59 -13.78
CA ARG A 135 3.17 -0.94 -14.26
C ARG A 135 2.84 0.27 -13.40
N ALA A 136 2.27 1.27 -14.03
CA ALA A 136 1.81 2.50 -13.36
C ALA A 136 0.64 3.09 -14.14
N ALA A 137 -0.11 3.96 -13.48
CA ALA A 137 -1.19 4.75 -14.06
C ALA A 137 -0.88 6.24 -13.94
N ASP A 138 -1.52 7.03 -14.77
CA ASP A 138 -1.57 8.48 -14.61
C ASP A 138 -2.96 8.92 -14.17
N PHE A 139 -3.03 9.95 -13.36
CA PHE A 139 -4.30 10.52 -12.92
C PHE A 139 -5.11 11.03 -14.11
N SER A 140 -6.41 10.75 -14.09
CA SER A 140 -7.37 11.25 -15.07
C SER A 140 -8.62 11.78 -14.37
N ILE A 141 -9.13 12.92 -14.82
CA ILE A 141 -10.43 13.43 -14.39
C ILE A 141 -11.60 12.65 -15.03
N ARG A 142 -11.32 11.88 -16.08
CA ARG A 142 -12.29 11.00 -16.74
C ARG A 142 -12.27 9.62 -16.08
N PRO A 143 -13.38 8.88 -16.15
CA PRO A 143 -13.37 7.51 -15.66
C PRO A 143 -12.41 6.65 -16.47
N VAL A 144 -11.68 5.80 -15.78
CA VAL A 144 -10.74 4.83 -16.35
C VAL A 144 -11.26 3.41 -16.13
N ALA A 145 -10.83 2.48 -16.97
CA ALA A 145 -11.08 1.06 -16.77
C ALA A 145 -9.79 0.38 -16.31
N VAL A 146 -9.85 -0.33 -15.19
CA VAL A 146 -8.70 -1.04 -14.61
C VAL A 146 -8.94 -2.53 -14.74
N ALA A 147 -8.01 -3.23 -15.39
CA ALA A 147 -7.99 -4.70 -15.42
C ALA A 147 -6.99 -5.23 -14.40
N GLY A 148 -7.34 -6.34 -13.74
CA GLY A 148 -6.49 -6.95 -12.72
C GLY A 148 -7.18 -8.08 -11.97
N THR A 149 -6.48 -8.62 -10.96
CA THR A 149 -7.02 -9.68 -10.09
C THR A 149 -7.74 -9.08 -8.89
N PHE A 150 -9.01 -9.39 -8.75
CA PHE A 150 -9.86 -8.90 -7.66
C PHE A 150 -9.60 -9.64 -6.35
N ARG A 151 -9.59 -8.90 -5.24
CA ARG A 151 -9.42 -9.44 -3.88
C ARG A 151 -10.39 -8.81 -2.89
N VAL A 152 -10.85 -9.60 -1.96
CA VAL A 152 -11.49 -9.12 -0.74
C VAL A 152 -10.40 -8.93 0.31
N GLU A 153 -9.99 -7.71 0.53
CA GLU A 153 -8.89 -7.33 1.43
C GLU A 153 -9.29 -6.12 2.28
N GLU A 154 -9.32 -6.32 3.59
CA GLU A 154 -9.68 -5.25 4.53
C GLU A 154 -8.48 -4.32 4.76
N LEU A 155 -8.59 -3.09 4.32
CA LEU A 155 -7.67 -2.02 4.66
C LEU A 155 -8.25 -1.21 5.82
N ARG A 156 -7.51 -1.13 6.93
CA ARG A 156 -7.92 -0.37 8.11
C ARG A 156 -7.02 0.83 8.34
N GLY A 157 -7.61 1.90 8.84
CA GLY A 157 -6.89 3.08 9.28
C GLY A 157 -6.25 2.90 10.67
N PRO A 158 -5.47 3.89 11.13
CA PRO A 158 -4.86 3.88 12.46
C PRO A 158 -5.88 3.81 13.61
N ASP A 159 -7.11 4.27 13.36
CA ASP A 159 -8.24 4.24 14.28
C ASP A 159 -9.02 2.90 14.26
N GLY A 160 -8.54 1.90 13.50
CA GLY A 160 -9.14 0.59 13.35
C GLY A 160 -10.36 0.54 12.41
N ARG A 161 -10.84 1.69 11.91
CA ARG A 161 -11.95 1.73 10.97
C ARG A 161 -11.52 1.25 9.59
N HIS A 162 -12.45 0.61 8.88
CA HIS A 162 -12.23 0.22 7.50
C HIS A 162 -12.13 1.44 6.59
N LEU A 163 -11.08 1.47 5.78
CA LEU A 163 -10.88 2.45 4.70
C LEU A 163 -11.31 1.88 3.35
N ALA A 164 -11.10 0.59 3.16
CA ALA A 164 -11.55 -0.16 1.99
C ALA A 164 -11.67 -1.65 2.35
N ILE A 165 -12.44 -2.39 1.56
CA ILE A 165 -12.66 -3.83 1.72
C ILE A 165 -12.34 -4.60 0.44
N TYR A 166 -12.01 -3.90 -0.62
CA TYR A 166 -11.66 -4.47 -1.91
C TYR A 166 -10.31 -3.96 -2.38
N ALA A 167 -9.56 -4.87 -2.98
CA ALA A 167 -8.30 -4.56 -3.66
C ALA A 167 -8.27 -5.16 -5.06
N LEU A 168 -7.47 -4.57 -5.93
CA LEU A 168 -7.22 -5.03 -7.29
C LEU A 168 -5.71 -5.02 -7.55
N ASP A 169 -5.15 -6.18 -7.88
CA ASP A 169 -3.77 -6.28 -8.38
C ASP A 169 -3.79 -5.86 -9.85
N GLY A 170 -3.54 -4.56 -10.12
CA GLY A 170 -3.75 -3.93 -11.41
C GLY A 170 -2.73 -4.34 -12.46
N GLU A 171 -3.21 -4.75 -13.63
CA GLU A 171 -2.42 -5.15 -14.79
C GLU A 171 -2.36 -4.05 -15.85
N SER A 172 -3.46 -3.33 -16.07
CA SER A 172 -3.56 -2.23 -17.03
C SER A 172 -4.63 -1.22 -16.62
N VAL A 173 -4.45 0.00 -17.08
CA VAL A 173 -5.41 1.12 -16.95
C VAL A 173 -5.63 1.71 -18.34
N GLU A 174 -6.92 1.89 -18.72
CA GLU A 174 -7.37 2.42 -20.02
C GLU A 174 -8.32 3.62 -19.84
#